data_2442c9946154310f8adf89dad7ab9283
#
_entry.id   2442c9946154310f8adf89dad7ab9283
#
_cell.length_a   1.000
_cell.length_b   1.000
_cell.length_c   1.000
_cell.angle_alpha   90.00
_cell.angle_beta   90.00
_cell.angle_gamma   90.00
#
_symmetry.space_group_name_H-M   'P 1'
#
loop_
_entity.id
_entity.type
_entity.pdbx_description
1 polymer ?
#
loop_
_entity_poly.entity_id
_entity_poly.type
_entity_poly.pdbx_seq_one_letter_code
_entity_poly.pdbx_strand_id
1 'polypeptide(L)'
;MTTGSGPERRPGGRPAPQPELALGIGMRPGVSAAALRALLRRVADEHGLDLDHAVVATLDRRTSEPGLLQAVAPRTPRGYPAEQLAAVVVPTPSDRVAAATGTPAVAEAAALLAAGPGAVLVVPKTAASGATVAVARLARATRVARAMRMARLAVGMAPSGAAPDPSSDTAPG
;
A
#
# COMPACT_ATOMS: atom_id res chain seq x y z
N MET A 1 -5.99 -55.93 6.63
CA MET A 1 -6.12 -54.97 5.52
C MET A 1 -6.21 -53.57 6.15
N THR A 2 -5.09 -52.93 6.29
CA THR A 2 -4.99 -51.62 6.98
C THR A 2 -4.75 -50.56 5.92
N THR A 3 -5.77 -49.74 5.65
CA THR A 3 -5.71 -48.66 4.67
C THR A 3 -5.08 -47.44 5.34
N GLY A 4 -3.83 -47.13 5.01
CA GLY A 4 -3.14 -45.95 5.45
C GLY A 4 -3.63 -44.73 4.71
N SER A 5 -4.33 -43.83 5.38
CA SER A 5 -4.62 -42.50 4.90
C SER A 5 -3.35 -41.64 5.06
N GLY A 6 -2.69 -41.37 3.93
CA GLY A 6 -1.61 -40.39 3.88
C GLY A 6 -2.12 -38.97 4.11
N PRO A 7 -1.28 -38.06 4.63
CA PRO A 7 -1.69 -36.68 4.85
C PRO A 7 -1.95 -35.96 3.52
N GLU A 8 -3.20 -35.56 3.30
CA GLU A 8 -3.59 -34.70 2.19
C GLU A 8 -2.76 -33.40 2.22
N ARG A 9 -1.95 -33.22 1.20
CA ARG A 9 -1.29 -31.96 0.94
C ARG A 9 -2.35 -30.91 0.64
N ARG A 10 -2.57 -30.00 1.54
CA ARG A 10 -3.38 -28.81 1.28
C ARG A 10 -2.78 -28.07 0.09
N PRO A 11 -3.56 -27.77 -0.97
CA PRO A 11 -3.05 -27.00 -2.09
C PRO A 11 -2.59 -25.64 -1.59
N GLY A 12 -1.35 -25.30 -1.91
CA GLY A 12 -0.72 -24.06 -1.53
C GLY A 12 -1.59 -22.86 -1.87
N GLY A 13 -1.94 -22.09 -0.84
CA GLY A 13 -2.72 -20.88 -1.00
C GLY A 13 -2.05 -19.97 -2.04
N ARG A 14 -2.85 -19.50 -2.99
CA ARG A 14 -2.39 -18.52 -3.99
C ARG A 14 -1.74 -17.34 -3.25
N PRO A 15 -0.51 -16.95 -3.60
CA PRO A 15 0.11 -15.79 -2.95
C PRO A 15 -0.83 -14.58 -3.08
N ALA A 16 -1.01 -13.86 -1.98
CA ALA A 16 -1.86 -12.66 -1.97
C ALA A 16 -1.44 -11.72 -3.11
N PRO A 17 -2.39 -11.13 -3.82
CA PRO A 17 -2.08 -10.21 -4.91
C PRO A 17 -1.20 -9.07 -4.40
N GLN A 18 -0.08 -8.86 -5.06
CA GLN A 18 0.88 -7.83 -4.68
C GLN A 18 0.46 -6.48 -5.24
N PRO A 19 0.59 -5.40 -4.47
CA PRO A 19 0.20 -4.10 -4.96
C PRO A 19 1.05 -3.71 -6.18
N GLU A 20 0.39 -3.44 -7.28
CA GLU A 20 1.02 -2.93 -8.50
C GLU A 20 0.87 -1.41 -8.64
N LEU A 21 -0.06 -0.84 -7.90
CA LEU A 21 -0.46 0.56 -7.94
C LEU A 21 -0.22 1.24 -6.60
N ALA A 22 0.08 2.53 -6.65
CA ALA A 22 0.10 3.43 -5.52
C ALA A 22 -0.92 4.55 -5.75
N LEU A 23 -1.74 4.78 -4.75
CA LEU A 23 -2.81 5.75 -4.71
C LEU A 23 -2.38 6.92 -3.83
N GLY A 24 -2.15 8.06 -4.43
CA GLY A 24 -1.87 9.29 -3.69
C GLY A 24 -3.15 10.08 -3.47
N ILE A 25 -3.36 10.54 -2.24
CA ILE A 25 -4.57 11.27 -1.84
C ILE A 25 -4.18 12.60 -1.23
N GLY A 26 -4.64 13.69 -1.85
CA GLY A 26 -4.68 15.02 -1.27
C GLY A 26 -6.09 15.34 -0.81
N MET A 27 -6.26 15.95 0.36
CA MET A 27 -7.59 16.26 0.86
C MET A 27 -7.60 17.44 1.83
N ARG A 28 -8.74 18.16 1.86
CA ARG A 28 -9.01 19.13 2.92
C ARG A 28 -9.42 18.40 4.21
N PRO A 29 -9.26 19.04 5.38
CA PRO A 29 -9.83 18.50 6.62
C PRO A 29 -11.32 18.23 6.48
N GLY A 30 -11.81 17.16 7.10
CA GLY A 30 -13.24 16.86 7.20
C GLY A 30 -13.90 16.33 5.92
N VAL A 31 -13.15 15.93 4.91
CA VAL A 31 -13.71 15.22 3.74
C VAL A 31 -14.30 13.89 4.20
N SER A 32 -15.56 13.63 3.84
CA SER A 32 -16.25 12.41 4.25
C SER A 32 -15.74 11.17 3.52
N ALA A 33 -15.81 10.02 4.20
CA ALA A 33 -15.46 8.73 3.59
C ALA A 33 -16.32 8.42 2.35
N ALA A 34 -17.58 8.82 2.35
CA ALA A 34 -18.48 8.62 1.21
C ALA A 34 -18.02 9.40 -0.03
N ALA A 35 -17.65 10.67 0.14
CA ALA A 35 -17.13 11.50 -0.94
C ALA A 35 -15.82 10.94 -1.51
N LEU A 36 -14.92 10.52 -0.63
CA LEU A 36 -13.65 9.94 -1.06
C LEU A 36 -13.85 8.60 -1.78
N ARG A 37 -14.70 7.70 -1.26
CA ARG A 37 -15.03 6.43 -1.94
C ARG A 37 -15.67 6.67 -3.32
N ALA A 38 -16.53 7.66 -3.45
CA ALA A 38 -17.13 8.01 -4.74
C ALA A 38 -16.08 8.45 -5.76
N LEU A 39 -15.10 9.27 -5.33
CA LEU A 39 -13.99 9.69 -6.19
C LEU A 39 -13.09 8.50 -6.57
N LEU A 40 -12.77 7.61 -5.61
CA LEU A 40 -11.96 6.42 -5.87
C LEU A 40 -12.63 5.47 -6.86
N ARG A 41 -13.93 5.19 -6.68
CA ARG A 41 -14.70 4.37 -7.64
C ARG A 41 -14.71 4.98 -9.03
N ARG A 42 -15.00 6.28 -9.13
CA ARG A 42 -14.98 6.97 -10.42
C ARG A 42 -13.64 6.82 -11.13
N VAL A 43 -12.53 7.03 -10.43
CA VAL A 43 -11.18 6.87 -11.01
C VAL A 43 -10.92 5.41 -11.40
N ALA A 44 -11.33 4.45 -10.59
CA ALA A 44 -11.20 3.03 -10.89
C ALA A 44 -11.98 2.65 -12.16
N ASP A 45 -13.23 3.09 -12.26
CA ASP A 45 -14.12 2.78 -13.39
C ASP A 45 -13.66 3.48 -14.69
N GLU A 46 -13.32 4.76 -14.63
CA GLU A 46 -12.88 5.55 -15.80
C GLU A 46 -11.58 5.02 -16.42
N HIS A 47 -10.70 4.44 -15.60
CA HIS A 47 -9.39 3.96 -16.05
C HIS A 47 -9.25 2.42 -16.04
N GLY A 48 -10.28 1.68 -15.69
CA GLY A 48 -10.26 0.22 -15.62
C GLY A 48 -9.23 -0.32 -14.63
N LEU A 49 -9.07 0.32 -13.47
CA LEU A 49 -8.05 0.01 -12.47
C LEU A 49 -8.65 -0.70 -11.25
N ASP A 50 -7.98 -1.76 -10.79
CA ASP A 50 -8.22 -2.33 -9.47
C ASP A 50 -7.39 -1.55 -8.42
N LEU A 51 -8.08 -0.76 -7.59
CA LEU A 51 -7.46 0.03 -6.53
C LEU A 51 -7.51 -0.66 -5.16
N ASP A 52 -8.13 -1.83 -5.02
CA ASP A 52 -8.35 -2.48 -3.72
C ASP A 52 -7.03 -2.89 -3.04
N HIS A 53 -6.04 -3.26 -3.83
CA HIS A 53 -4.72 -3.63 -3.35
C HIS A 53 -3.67 -2.52 -3.49
N ALA A 54 -4.05 -1.32 -3.95
CA ALA A 54 -3.12 -0.21 -4.12
C ALA A 54 -2.54 0.25 -2.78
N VAL A 55 -1.27 0.65 -2.78
CA VAL A 55 -0.65 1.33 -1.64
C VAL A 55 -1.24 2.71 -1.51
N VAL A 56 -1.79 3.04 -0.36
CA VAL A 56 -2.36 4.38 -0.11
C VAL A 56 -1.32 5.29 0.49
N ALA A 57 -1.21 6.51 -0.02
CA ALA A 57 -0.28 7.53 0.44
C ALA A 57 -0.93 8.91 0.50
N THR A 58 -0.50 9.69 1.46
CA THR A 58 -0.97 11.07 1.67
C THR A 58 0.07 11.90 2.41
N LEU A 59 -0.23 13.16 2.66
CA LEU A 59 0.54 14.02 3.57
C LEU A 59 0.46 13.48 5.00
N ASP A 60 1.57 13.43 5.74
CA ASP A 60 1.66 12.83 7.09
C ASP A 60 0.58 13.30 8.06
N ARG A 61 0.35 14.62 8.15
CA ARG A 61 -0.69 15.21 9.00
C ARG A 61 -2.12 14.82 8.61
N ARG A 62 -2.33 14.10 7.51
CA ARG A 62 -3.63 13.63 7.02
C ARG A 62 -3.87 12.14 7.23
N THR A 63 -2.88 11.42 7.69
CA THR A 63 -2.98 9.96 7.89
C THR A 63 -4.03 9.55 8.92
N SER A 64 -4.34 10.43 9.86
CA SER A 64 -5.33 10.21 10.93
C SER A 64 -6.73 10.76 10.61
N GLU A 65 -6.95 11.33 9.42
CA GLU A 65 -8.28 11.85 9.04
C GLU A 65 -9.32 10.73 9.00
N PRO A 66 -10.42 10.83 9.77
CA PRO A 66 -11.41 9.75 9.87
C PRO A 66 -12.01 9.35 8.53
N GLY A 67 -12.28 10.34 7.66
CA GLY A 67 -12.82 10.10 6.33
C GLY A 67 -11.87 9.30 5.45
N LEU A 68 -10.56 9.54 5.55
CA LEU A 68 -9.54 8.77 4.84
C LEU A 68 -9.49 7.34 5.36
N LEU A 69 -9.31 7.16 6.67
CA LEU A 69 -9.19 5.84 7.29
C LEU A 69 -10.39 4.95 6.96
N GLN A 70 -11.62 5.50 7.07
CA GLN A 70 -12.83 4.77 6.71
C GLN A 70 -12.95 4.48 5.21
N ALA A 71 -12.47 5.38 4.35
CA ALA A 71 -12.58 5.19 2.90
C ALA A 71 -11.65 4.10 2.38
N VAL A 72 -10.47 3.96 2.98
CA VAL A 72 -9.43 3.04 2.48
C VAL A 72 -9.28 1.77 3.31
N ALA A 73 -10.06 1.61 4.39
CA ALA A 73 -10.02 0.42 5.22
C ALA A 73 -10.17 -0.88 4.39
N PRO A 74 -9.46 -1.95 4.73
CA PRO A 74 -8.56 -2.16 5.88
C PRO A 74 -7.12 -1.66 5.67
N ARG A 75 -6.83 -0.92 4.59
CA ARG A 75 -5.48 -0.42 4.27
C ARG A 75 -5.08 0.72 5.20
N THR A 76 -3.81 0.77 5.58
CA THR A 76 -3.24 1.87 6.35
C THR A 76 -2.57 2.87 5.42
N PRO A 77 -2.96 4.15 5.43
CA PRO A 77 -2.31 5.19 4.63
C PRO A 77 -0.86 5.41 5.08
N ARG A 78 0.03 5.60 4.13
CA ARG A 78 1.41 6.06 4.38
C ARG A 78 1.46 7.56 4.38
N GLY A 79 2.05 8.15 5.43
CA GLY A 79 2.32 9.58 5.51
C GLY A 79 3.67 9.92 4.90
N TYR A 80 3.73 11.05 4.20
CA TYR A 80 4.97 11.67 3.75
C TYR A 80 5.02 13.11 4.21
N PRO A 81 6.17 13.59 4.73
CA PRO A 81 6.36 14.99 5.08
C PRO A 81 6.20 15.92 3.89
N ALA A 82 5.77 17.15 4.15
CA ALA A 82 5.53 18.13 3.11
C ALA A 82 6.79 18.42 2.26
N GLU A 83 7.96 18.41 2.88
CA GLU A 83 9.24 18.63 2.21
C GLU A 83 9.55 17.51 1.21
N GLN A 84 9.27 16.26 1.56
CA GLN A 84 9.46 15.13 0.65
C GLN A 84 8.50 15.18 -0.54
N LEU A 85 7.25 15.59 -0.30
CA LEU A 85 6.27 15.76 -1.37
C LEU A 85 6.65 16.92 -2.30
N ALA A 86 7.15 18.02 -1.75
CA ALA A 86 7.59 19.17 -2.52
C ALA A 86 8.85 18.89 -3.39
N ALA A 87 9.70 17.96 -2.96
CA ALA A 87 10.90 17.56 -3.69
C ALA A 87 10.61 16.66 -4.91
N VAL A 88 9.40 16.13 -5.04
CA VAL A 88 9.03 15.26 -6.16
C VAL A 88 8.80 16.09 -7.43
N VAL A 89 9.53 15.77 -8.48
CA VAL A 89 9.27 16.34 -9.80
C VAL A 89 8.05 15.63 -10.38
N VAL A 90 6.92 16.34 -10.42
CA VAL A 90 5.69 15.84 -11.05
C VAL A 90 5.65 16.22 -12.54
N PRO A 91 5.12 15.34 -13.42
CA PRO A 91 5.11 15.59 -14.87
C PRO A 91 4.29 16.79 -15.31
N THR A 92 3.40 17.30 -14.45
CA THR A 92 2.49 18.41 -14.80
C THR A 92 3.03 19.73 -14.26
N PRO A 93 3.80 20.51 -15.02
CA PRO A 93 4.46 21.73 -14.52
C PRO A 93 3.54 22.91 -14.28
N SER A 94 2.25 22.82 -14.60
CA SER A 94 1.31 23.95 -14.60
C SER A 94 0.93 24.48 -13.21
N ASP A 95 1.42 23.90 -12.12
CA ASP A 95 0.87 24.16 -10.79
C ASP A 95 1.86 24.71 -9.75
N ARG A 96 2.97 25.32 -10.15
CA ARG A 96 3.77 26.12 -9.21
C ARG A 96 2.97 27.26 -8.57
N VAL A 97 1.92 27.74 -9.25
CA VAL A 97 1.01 28.76 -8.72
C VAL A 97 -0.05 28.17 -7.80
N ALA A 98 -0.46 26.92 -8.03
CA ALA A 98 -1.40 26.20 -7.15
C ALA A 98 -0.73 25.59 -5.90
N ALA A 99 0.59 25.55 -5.84
CA ALA A 99 1.33 25.10 -4.65
C ALA A 99 1.05 25.96 -3.40
N ALA A 100 0.61 27.19 -3.57
CA ALA A 100 0.20 28.08 -2.47
C ALA A 100 -1.13 27.65 -1.82
N THR A 101 -1.96 26.84 -2.49
CA THR A 101 -3.26 26.36 -1.97
C THR A 101 -3.25 24.87 -1.54
N GLY A 102 -2.14 24.17 -1.67
CA GLY A 102 -1.80 22.98 -0.86
C GLY A 102 -2.42 21.64 -1.24
N THR A 103 -3.11 21.50 -2.39
CA THR A 103 -3.80 20.23 -2.65
C THR A 103 -3.45 19.51 -3.98
N PRO A 104 -3.15 20.15 -5.09
CA PRO A 104 -3.01 19.45 -6.37
C PRO A 104 -1.73 18.61 -6.50
N ALA A 105 -0.59 19.13 -6.04
CA ALA A 105 0.71 18.43 -6.15
C ALA A 105 0.86 17.28 -5.15
N VAL A 106 0.16 17.32 -4.01
CA VAL A 106 0.26 16.32 -2.94
C VAL A 106 -0.14 14.92 -3.43
N ALA A 107 -1.23 14.81 -4.18
CA ALA A 107 -1.72 13.50 -4.63
C ALA A 107 -0.74 12.83 -5.60
N GLU A 108 -0.24 13.55 -6.59
CA GLU A 108 0.72 13.01 -7.57
C GLU A 108 2.06 12.68 -6.91
N ALA A 109 2.58 13.58 -6.09
CA ALA A 109 3.82 13.38 -5.34
C ALA A 109 3.73 12.19 -4.40
N ALA A 110 2.63 12.05 -3.64
CA ALA A 110 2.40 10.92 -2.75
C ALA A 110 2.28 9.59 -3.51
N ALA A 111 1.59 9.58 -4.65
CA ALA A 111 1.51 8.39 -5.50
C ALA A 111 2.88 7.96 -6.00
N LEU A 112 3.69 8.88 -6.51
CA LEU A 112 5.03 8.60 -7.03
C LEU A 112 6.00 8.15 -5.93
N LEU A 113 6.01 8.82 -4.77
CA LEU A 113 6.84 8.40 -3.63
C LEU A 113 6.47 7.00 -3.13
N ALA A 114 5.18 6.71 -3.01
CA ALA A 114 4.72 5.41 -2.57
C ALA A 114 5.00 4.29 -3.58
N ALA A 115 4.97 4.61 -4.86
CA ALA A 115 5.30 3.69 -5.93
C ALA A 115 6.81 3.42 -6.04
N GLY A 116 7.64 4.38 -5.61
CA GLY A 116 9.10 4.25 -5.57
C GLY A 116 9.81 4.66 -6.85
N PRO A 117 11.16 4.58 -6.86
CA PRO A 117 11.95 4.99 -8.01
C PRO A 117 11.55 4.31 -9.30
N GLY A 118 11.51 5.05 -10.40
CA GLY A 118 11.09 4.55 -11.71
C GLY A 118 9.57 4.33 -11.84
N ALA A 119 8.77 4.82 -10.90
CA ALA A 119 7.32 4.79 -11.01
C ALA A 119 6.82 5.72 -12.11
N VAL A 120 5.67 5.37 -12.67
CA VAL A 120 5.01 6.15 -13.71
C VAL A 120 3.61 6.52 -13.25
N LEU A 121 3.24 7.79 -13.38
CA LEU A 121 1.89 8.26 -13.15
C LEU A 121 0.96 7.70 -14.23
N VAL A 122 -0.03 6.90 -13.85
CA VAL A 122 -1.00 6.30 -14.78
C VAL A 122 -2.33 7.05 -14.78
N VAL A 123 -2.66 7.71 -13.67
CA VAL A 123 -3.79 8.64 -13.58
C VAL A 123 -3.27 9.93 -12.97
N PRO A 124 -3.28 11.04 -13.74
CA PRO A 124 -2.98 12.34 -13.19
C PRO A 124 -4.05 12.74 -12.18
N LYS A 125 -3.78 13.81 -11.43
CA LYS A 125 -4.69 14.30 -10.41
C LYS A 125 -6.13 14.47 -10.89
N THR A 126 -7.04 13.83 -10.22
CA THR A 126 -8.49 13.98 -10.40
C THR A 126 -9.09 14.50 -9.11
N ALA A 127 -9.85 15.60 -9.20
CA ALA A 127 -10.38 16.27 -8.01
C ALA A 127 -11.91 16.19 -7.94
N ALA A 128 -12.45 15.96 -6.76
CA ALA A 128 -13.87 16.12 -6.45
C ALA A 128 -14.09 16.31 -4.95
N SER A 129 -15.11 17.07 -4.57
CA SER A 129 -15.62 17.18 -3.19
C SER A 129 -14.54 17.47 -2.14
N GLY A 130 -13.56 18.29 -2.46
CA GLY A 130 -12.47 18.67 -1.53
C GLY A 130 -11.35 17.65 -1.40
N ALA A 131 -11.35 16.59 -2.20
CA ALA A 131 -10.29 15.61 -2.30
C ALA A 131 -9.69 15.55 -3.72
N THR A 132 -8.46 15.09 -3.80
CA THR A 132 -7.73 14.86 -5.04
C THR A 132 -7.09 13.49 -4.98
N VAL A 133 -7.16 12.74 -6.07
CA VAL A 133 -6.59 11.40 -6.21
C VAL A 133 -5.69 11.35 -7.43
N ALA A 134 -4.56 10.69 -7.31
CA ALA A 134 -3.68 10.33 -8.42
C ALA A 134 -3.22 8.88 -8.27
N VAL A 135 -2.92 8.21 -9.36
CA VAL A 135 -2.48 6.81 -9.34
C VAL A 135 -1.15 6.68 -10.08
N ALA A 136 -0.18 6.05 -9.43
CA ALA A 136 1.09 5.68 -10.03
C ALA A 136 1.25 4.16 -10.08
N ARG A 137 1.91 3.66 -11.13
CA ARG A 137 2.29 2.25 -11.24
C ARG A 137 3.66 2.06 -10.64
N LEU A 138 3.80 1.04 -9.79
CA LEU A 138 5.08 0.68 -9.19
C LEU A 138 6.05 0.20 -10.28
N ALA A 139 7.29 0.65 -10.20
CA ALA A 139 8.36 0.11 -11.03
C ALA A 139 8.54 -1.39 -10.78
N ARG A 140 8.93 -2.14 -11.79
CA ARG A 140 9.12 -3.59 -11.70
C ARG A 140 10.11 -3.98 -10.60
N ALA A 141 11.19 -3.23 -10.44
CA ALA A 141 12.18 -3.44 -9.38
C ALA A 141 11.58 -3.27 -7.98
N THR A 142 10.72 -2.27 -7.77
CA THR A 142 10.05 -2.02 -6.50
C THR A 142 9.05 -3.14 -6.17
N ARG A 143 8.36 -3.68 -7.17
CA ARG A 143 7.45 -4.83 -7.01
C ARG A 143 8.20 -6.07 -6.54
N VAL A 144 9.33 -6.39 -7.19
CA VAL A 144 10.17 -7.54 -6.84
C VAL A 144 10.75 -7.42 -5.42
N ALA A 145 11.29 -6.25 -5.06
CA ALA A 145 11.83 -6.01 -3.72
C ALA A 145 10.77 -6.14 -2.62
N ARG A 146 9.55 -5.68 -2.87
CA ARG A 146 8.40 -5.88 -1.95
C ARG A 146 8.01 -7.35 -1.82
N ALA A 147 7.96 -8.08 -2.94
CA ALA A 147 7.68 -9.51 -2.95
C ALA A 147 8.67 -10.28 -2.07
N MET A 148 9.97 -10.00 -2.26
CA MET A 148 11.03 -10.64 -1.47
C MET A 148 10.95 -10.30 0.02
N ARG A 149 10.61 -9.05 0.37
CA ARG A 149 10.44 -8.66 1.78
C ARG A 149 9.27 -9.40 2.44
N MET A 150 8.13 -9.51 1.76
CA MET A 150 6.96 -10.23 2.28
C MET A 150 7.24 -11.73 2.42
N ALA A 151 7.93 -12.33 1.45
CA ALA A 151 8.35 -13.74 1.53
C ALA A 151 9.30 -14.01 2.72
N ARG A 152 10.24 -13.10 3.00
CA ARG A 152 11.13 -13.20 4.17
C ARG A 152 10.38 -13.10 5.50
N LEU A 153 9.37 -12.23 5.60
CA LEU A 153 8.55 -12.13 6.81
C LEU A 153 7.71 -13.39 7.03
N ALA A 154 7.19 -13.98 5.97
CA ALA A 154 6.43 -15.23 6.05
C ALA A 154 7.29 -16.41 6.49
N VAL A 155 8.56 -16.48 6.06
CA VAL A 155 9.50 -17.54 6.46
C VAL A 155 9.99 -17.35 7.89
N GLY A 156 10.13 -16.12 8.38
CA GLY A 156 10.56 -15.80 9.75
C GLY A 156 9.52 -16.09 10.83
N MET A 157 8.28 -16.40 10.50
CA MET A 157 7.20 -16.79 11.43
C MET A 157 7.06 -18.31 11.61
N ALA A 158 8.02 -19.12 11.17
CA ALA A 158 8.04 -20.53 11.54
C ALA A 158 8.27 -20.63 13.06
N PRO A 159 7.40 -21.34 13.83
CA PRO A 159 7.59 -21.49 15.25
C PRO A 159 8.92 -22.22 15.48
N SER A 160 9.78 -21.61 16.30
CA SER A 160 10.99 -22.25 16.80
C SER A 160 10.59 -23.53 17.53
N GLY A 161 10.79 -24.67 16.87
CA GLY A 161 10.57 -25.97 17.47
C GLY A 161 11.50 -26.12 18.69
N ALA A 162 10.90 -26.46 19.83
CA ALA A 162 11.57 -26.74 21.05
C ALA A 162 12.73 -27.74 20.83
N ALA A 163 13.92 -27.34 21.23
CA ALA A 163 15.04 -28.23 21.32
C ALA A 163 14.74 -29.34 22.40
N PRO A 164 15.03 -30.61 22.12
CA PRO A 164 14.93 -31.64 23.17
C PRO A 164 16.03 -31.42 24.24
N ASP A 165 15.60 -31.43 25.47
CA ASP A 165 16.43 -31.33 26.66
C ASP A 165 17.36 -32.58 26.77
N PRO A 166 18.69 -32.45 26.81
CA PRO A 166 19.60 -33.56 26.94
C PRO A 166 20.00 -33.78 28.40
N SER A 167 19.05 -33.93 29.30
CA SER A 167 19.36 -34.20 30.72
C SER A 167 18.56 -35.36 31.25
N SER A 168 18.97 -36.58 30.91
CA SER A 168 18.56 -37.80 31.62
C SER A 168 19.57 -38.92 31.36
N ASP A 169 20.77 -38.74 31.83
CA ASP A 169 21.65 -39.90 32.05
C ASP A 169 22.30 -39.77 33.42
N THR A 170 21.66 -40.40 34.40
CA THR A 170 22.28 -40.69 35.71
C THR A 170 22.25 -42.19 35.88
N ALA A 171 23.39 -42.82 35.60
CA ALA A 171 23.63 -44.21 35.96
C ALA A 171 23.97 -44.32 37.46
N PRO A 172 23.47 -45.32 38.16
CA PRO A 172 23.93 -45.66 39.52
C PRO A 172 25.14 -46.58 39.46
N GLY A 173 26.14 -46.25 40.25
CA GLY A 173 27.22 -47.14 40.66
C GLY A 173 26.83 -48.07 41.79
#